data_7f13a9d74868de3101a46c2579cf6815
#
_entry.id   7f13a9d74868de3101a46c2579cf6815
#
_cell.length_a   1.000
_cell.length_b   1.000
_cell.length_c   1.000
_cell.angle_alpha   90.00
_cell.angle_beta   90.00
_cell.angle_gamma   90.00
#
_symmetry.space_group_name_H-M   'P 1'
#
loop_
_entity.id
_entity.type
_entity.pdbx_description
1 polymer ?
#
loop_
_entity_poly.entity_id
_entity_poly.type
_entity_poly.pdbx_seq_one_letter_code
_entity_poly.pdbx_strand_id
1 'polypeptide(L)'
;KQGGFDKSKIHILCNFIDVEKTIRHEYNKQDYYCFIGRLSHEKGVATLVEAARRLPYKLKIIGGGLLMDELKTLAVGTNIEFVGYKQWSEIKELVGCARFSVIPSEWYENNPLSVIEAQCLGTPVLGARIGGIPELIEEGESGMLFESKNMVDLKKKIEAMFTHTFDYEALAKSSQERYSADAYYKRLMTIYTGK
;
A
#
# COMPACT_ATOMS: atom_id res chain seq x y z
N LYS A 1 4.85 -27.29 -2.99
CA LYS A 1 5.96 -28.02 -2.34
C LYS A 1 7.24 -27.84 -3.16
N GLN A 2 7.77 -26.64 -3.26
CA GLN A 2 9.10 -26.43 -3.82
C GLN A 2 10.06 -26.35 -2.63
N GLY A 3 11.06 -27.25 -2.57
CA GLY A 3 12.15 -27.20 -1.62
C GLY A 3 12.16 -28.24 -0.48
N GLY A 4 11.14 -29.06 -0.28
CA GLY A 4 11.16 -30.17 0.69
C GLY A 4 11.22 -29.78 2.17
N PHE A 5 11.01 -28.50 2.51
CA PHE A 5 11.03 -28.03 3.89
C PHE A 5 9.80 -28.49 4.67
N ASP A 6 10.01 -28.83 5.94
CA ASP A 6 8.94 -29.13 6.89
C ASP A 6 8.17 -27.84 7.19
N LYS A 7 6.87 -27.82 6.84
CA LYS A 7 6.01 -26.64 7.04
C LYS A 7 5.88 -26.23 8.50
N SER A 8 6.01 -27.16 9.44
CA SER A 8 5.94 -26.84 10.89
C SER A 8 7.13 -26.02 11.38
N LYS A 9 8.21 -25.97 10.59
CA LYS A 9 9.45 -25.21 10.88
C LYS A 9 9.50 -23.87 10.12
N ILE A 10 8.46 -23.55 9.33
CA ILE A 10 8.41 -22.30 8.57
C ILE A 10 7.50 -21.33 9.32
N HIS A 11 8.07 -20.21 9.76
CA HIS A 11 7.36 -19.14 10.43
C HIS A 11 7.36 -17.89 9.56
N ILE A 12 6.18 -17.27 9.40
CA ILE A 12 6.04 -16.00 8.69
C ILE A 12 6.15 -14.88 9.74
N LEU A 13 7.10 -13.99 9.54
CA LEU A 13 7.32 -12.82 10.38
C LEU A 13 7.34 -11.59 9.49
N CYS A 14 6.28 -10.78 9.55
CA CYS A 14 6.20 -9.51 8.82
C CYS A 14 7.23 -8.52 9.35
N ASN A 15 7.71 -7.63 8.47
CA ASN A 15 8.57 -6.52 8.86
C ASN A 15 7.87 -5.61 9.89
N PHE A 16 8.67 -4.84 10.60
CA PHE A 16 8.21 -3.77 11.48
C PHE A 16 8.70 -2.41 10.98
N ILE A 17 8.10 -1.36 11.49
CA ILE A 17 8.50 0.03 11.21
C ILE A 17 8.65 0.81 12.52
N ASP A 18 9.24 1.98 12.42
CA ASP A 18 9.21 2.97 13.51
C ASP A 18 7.84 3.62 13.55
N VAL A 19 6.92 3.02 14.35
CA VAL A 19 5.52 3.44 14.41
C VAL A 19 5.35 4.85 14.96
N GLU A 20 6.28 5.35 15.78
CA GLU A 20 6.24 6.70 16.32
C GLU A 20 6.21 7.74 15.19
N LYS A 21 6.88 7.47 14.09
CA LYS A 21 6.86 8.33 12.89
C LYS A 21 5.53 8.35 12.16
N THR A 22 4.62 7.40 12.46
CA THR A 22 3.31 7.29 11.81
C THR A 22 2.16 7.85 12.64
N ILE A 23 2.41 8.23 13.90
CA ILE A 23 1.36 8.76 14.78
C ILE A 23 0.75 10.03 14.17
N ARG A 24 -0.58 10.04 14.09
CA ARG A 24 -1.41 11.18 13.67
C ARG A 24 -2.47 11.46 14.73
N HIS A 25 -2.88 12.72 14.85
CA HIS A 25 -3.94 13.13 15.77
C HIS A 25 -5.31 13.22 15.09
N GLU A 26 -5.31 13.29 13.75
CA GLU A 26 -6.51 13.39 12.94
C GLU A 26 -6.42 12.48 11.72
N TYR A 27 -7.55 11.86 11.38
CA TYR A 27 -7.67 10.94 10.25
C TYR A 27 -8.58 11.47 9.15
N ASN A 28 -8.64 12.81 9.01
CA ASN A 28 -9.42 13.49 7.98
C ASN A 28 -8.86 13.16 6.59
N LYS A 29 -9.72 12.59 5.74
CA LYS A 29 -9.34 12.22 4.37
C LYS A 29 -9.75 13.29 3.37
N GLN A 30 -8.88 13.54 2.40
CA GLN A 30 -9.14 14.38 1.24
C GLN A 30 -9.58 13.50 0.06
N ASP A 31 -10.22 14.11 -0.91
CA ASP A 31 -10.82 13.39 -2.03
C ASP A 31 -9.80 13.04 -3.12
N TYR A 32 -8.80 12.25 -2.74
CA TYR A 32 -7.82 11.64 -3.63
C TYR A 32 -7.32 10.30 -3.10
N TYR A 33 -6.76 9.50 -3.97
CA TYR A 33 -5.97 8.33 -3.62
C TYR A 33 -4.53 8.50 -4.10
N CYS A 34 -3.60 7.69 -3.59
CA CYS A 34 -2.19 7.88 -3.91
C CYS A 34 -1.46 6.57 -4.25
N PHE A 35 -0.40 6.73 -5.02
CA PHE A 35 0.65 5.75 -5.19
C PHE A 35 1.95 6.34 -4.64
N ILE A 36 2.73 5.55 -3.91
CA ILE A 36 4.06 5.91 -3.47
C ILE A 36 5.06 4.84 -3.86
N GLY A 37 6.11 5.23 -4.56
CA GLY A 37 7.18 4.31 -4.95
C GLY A 37 8.00 4.78 -6.14
N ARG A 38 8.91 3.89 -6.55
CA ARG A 38 9.69 4.08 -7.77
C ARG A 38 8.81 3.89 -9.00
N LEU A 39 8.96 4.79 -9.97
CA LEU A 39 8.23 4.71 -11.25
C LEU A 39 8.98 3.79 -12.21
N SER A 40 8.72 2.50 -12.08
CA SER A 40 9.35 1.42 -12.84
C SER A 40 8.32 0.33 -13.20
N HIS A 41 8.62 -0.49 -14.19
CA HIS A 41 7.69 -1.48 -14.74
C HIS A 41 7.20 -2.46 -13.67
N GLU A 42 8.11 -2.97 -12.82
CA GLU A 42 7.79 -3.95 -11.79
C GLU A 42 6.80 -3.42 -10.73
N LYS A 43 6.72 -2.10 -10.56
CA LYS A 43 5.76 -1.46 -9.64
C LYS A 43 4.37 -1.29 -10.23
N GLY A 44 4.15 -1.65 -11.50
CA GLY A 44 2.84 -1.64 -12.13
C GLY A 44 2.20 -0.25 -12.27
N VAL A 45 3.01 0.81 -12.19
CA VAL A 45 2.49 2.19 -12.21
C VAL A 45 1.90 2.56 -13.56
N ALA A 46 2.35 1.96 -14.65
CA ALA A 46 1.77 2.17 -15.98
C ALA A 46 0.33 1.63 -16.04
N THR A 47 0.09 0.43 -15.54
CA THR A 47 -1.26 -0.15 -15.42
C THR A 47 -2.17 0.71 -14.54
N LEU A 48 -1.63 1.28 -13.45
CA LEU A 48 -2.37 2.21 -12.59
C LEU A 48 -2.76 3.49 -13.34
N VAL A 49 -1.84 4.12 -14.05
CA VAL A 49 -2.11 5.35 -14.83
C VAL A 49 -3.15 5.07 -15.91
N GLU A 50 -3.04 3.97 -16.65
CA GLU A 50 -4.03 3.58 -17.66
C GLU A 50 -5.43 3.32 -17.07
N ALA A 51 -5.53 2.74 -15.87
CA ALA A 51 -6.80 2.58 -15.18
C ALA A 51 -7.36 3.92 -14.70
N ALA A 52 -6.51 4.75 -14.07
CA ALA A 52 -6.87 6.01 -13.44
C ALA A 52 -7.33 7.09 -14.43
N ARG A 53 -6.71 7.19 -15.62
CA ARG A 53 -7.03 8.20 -16.63
C ARG A 53 -8.49 8.17 -17.12
N ARG A 54 -9.18 7.07 -16.88
CA ARG A 54 -10.59 6.86 -17.27
C ARG A 54 -11.56 7.01 -16.08
N LEU A 55 -11.06 7.45 -14.93
CA LEU A 55 -11.83 7.62 -13.71
C LEU A 55 -11.91 9.10 -13.31
N PRO A 56 -12.98 9.53 -12.64
CA PRO A 56 -13.13 10.92 -12.21
C PRO A 56 -12.29 11.26 -10.97
N TYR A 57 -11.70 10.28 -10.32
CA TYR A 57 -11.01 10.42 -9.05
C TYR A 57 -9.59 10.96 -9.20
N LYS A 58 -9.18 11.83 -8.29
CA LYS A 58 -7.82 12.38 -8.30
C LYS A 58 -6.82 11.35 -7.79
N LEU A 59 -5.78 11.08 -8.61
CA LEU A 59 -4.63 10.26 -8.24
C LEU A 59 -3.40 11.15 -8.01
N LYS A 60 -2.73 10.99 -6.87
CA LYS A 60 -1.41 11.57 -6.61
C LYS A 60 -0.33 10.49 -6.72
N ILE A 61 0.64 10.70 -7.61
CA ILE A 61 1.79 9.81 -7.81
C ILE A 61 3.00 10.44 -7.12
N ILE A 62 3.48 9.79 -6.03
CA ILE A 62 4.57 10.25 -5.18
C ILE A 62 5.80 9.38 -5.46
N GLY A 63 6.88 10.01 -5.90
CA GLY A 63 8.14 9.35 -6.22
C GLY A 63 8.69 9.75 -7.59
N GLY A 64 9.70 9.03 -8.03
CA GLY A 64 10.36 9.24 -9.31
C GLY A 64 10.87 7.94 -9.92
N GLY A 65 11.32 7.97 -11.15
CA GLY A 65 11.86 6.81 -11.83
C GLY A 65 11.89 6.94 -13.34
N LEU A 66 12.37 5.90 -14.01
CA LEU A 66 12.61 5.89 -15.46
C LEU A 66 11.36 6.14 -16.30
N LEU A 67 10.19 5.79 -15.78
CA LEU A 67 8.91 5.93 -16.50
C LEU A 67 8.26 7.32 -16.36
N MET A 68 8.87 8.27 -15.65
CA MET A 68 8.24 9.55 -15.30
C MET A 68 7.70 10.30 -16.52
N ASP A 69 8.50 10.46 -17.57
CA ASP A 69 8.13 11.27 -18.75
C ASP A 69 7.05 10.57 -19.60
N GLU A 70 7.16 9.26 -19.74
CA GLU A 70 6.14 8.44 -20.41
C GLU A 70 4.80 8.53 -19.69
N LEU A 71 4.80 8.33 -18.36
CA LEU A 71 3.60 8.38 -17.56
C LEU A 71 2.95 9.77 -17.52
N LYS A 72 3.73 10.84 -17.50
CA LYS A 72 3.23 12.21 -17.63
C LYS A 72 2.55 12.43 -18.96
N THR A 73 3.11 11.89 -20.05
CA THR A 73 2.51 11.98 -21.38
C THR A 73 1.16 11.27 -21.43
N LEU A 74 1.06 10.07 -20.84
CA LEU A 74 -0.20 9.31 -20.75
C LEU A 74 -1.26 10.00 -19.89
N ALA A 75 -0.83 10.80 -18.91
CA ALA A 75 -1.72 11.47 -17.97
C ALA A 75 -2.20 12.86 -18.42
N VAL A 76 -1.83 13.34 -19.60
CA VAL A 76 -2.28 14.65 -20.12
C VAL A 76 -3.80 14.70 -20.20
N GLY A 77 -4.40 15.75 -19.62
CA GLY A 77 -5.85 15.96 -19.62
C GLY A 77 -6.63 15.06 -18.65
N THR A 78 -5.95 14.48 -17.65
CA THR A 78 -6.56 13.60 -16.65
C THR A 78 -6.45 14.19 -15.23
N ASN A 79 -7.08 13.54 -14.25
CA ASN A 79 -7.00 13.91 -12.83
C ASN A 79 -5.78 13.29 -12.11
N ILE A 80 -4.65 13.13 -12.81
CA ILE A 80 -3.42 12.54 -12.26
C ILE A 80 -2.39 13.63 -12.01
N GLU A 81 -1.93 13.72 -10.76
CA GLU A 81 -0.90 14.66 -10.32
C GLU A 81 0.40 13.92 -9.98
N PHE A 82 1.50 14.30 -10.63
CA PHE A 82 2.84 13.81 -10.30
C PHE A 82 3.49 14.73 -9.29
N VAL A 83 3.56 14.29 -8.03
CA VAL A 83 4.07 15.08 -6.90
C VAL A 83 5.61 15.08 -6.85
N GLY A 84 6.24 14.08 -7.49
CA GLY A 84 7.70 13.91 -7.46
C GLY A 84 8.20 13.26 -6.17
N TYR A 85 9.53 13.31 -5.99
CA TYR A 85 10.16 12.79 -4.78
C TYR A 85 9.86 13.71 -3.58
N LYS A 86 9.56 13.09 -2.43
CA LYS A 86 9.21 13.77 -1.19
C LYS A 86 9.96 13.19 0.00
N GLN A 87 10.20 14.04 1.02
CA GLN A 87 10.73 13.61 2.31
C GLN A 87 9.62 12.95 3.16
N TRP A 88 10.01 12.17 4.15
CA TRP A 88 9.07 11.42 4.98
C TRP A 88 7.97 12.28 5.61
N SER A 89 8.30 13.48 6.10
CA SER A 89 7.31 14.40 6.67
C SER A 89 6.21 14.79 5.69
N GLU A 90 6.54 15.00 4.42
CA GLU A 90 5.58 15.29 3.35
C GLU A 90 4.81 14.04 2.93
N ILE A 91 5.51 12.88 2.84
CA ILE A 91 4.91 11.58 2.53
C ILE A 91 3.84 11.23 3.56
N LYS A 92 4.16 11.39 4.85
CA LYS A 92 3.24 11.16 5.96
C LYS A 92 1.91 11.90 5.78
N GLU A 93 1.96 13.16 5.39
CA GLU A 93 0.75 13.96 5.17
C GLU A 93 0.03 13.53 3.88
N LEU A 94 0.75 13.36 2.78
CA LEU A 94 0.17 12.97 1.49
C LEU A 94 -0.49 11.59 1.54
N VAL A 95 0.13 10.62 2.21
CA VAL A 95 -0.46 9.28 2.36
C VAL A 95 -1.55 9.30 3.43
N GLY A 96 -1.29 9.92 4.58
CA GLY A 96 -2.24 9.96 5.70
C GLY A 96 -3.56 10.68 5.38
N CYS A 97 -3.55 11.66 4.47
CA CYS A 97 -4.76 12.36 4.01
C CYS A 97 -5.42 11.70 2.78
N ALA A 98 -4.82 10.69 2.16
CA ALA A 98 -5.44 9.99 1.03
C ALA A 98 -6.61 9.11 1.49
N ARG A 99 -7.62 8.93 0.63
CA ARG A 99 -8.72 7.98 0.85
C ARG A 99 -8.18 6.56 0.98
N PHE A 100 -7.21 6.20 0.15
CA PHE A 100 -6.47 4.94 0.18
C PHE A 100 -5.16 5.06 -0.60
N SER A 101 -4.25 4.12 -0.39
CA SER A 101 -3.02 3.95 -1.16
C SER A 101 -3.15 2.76 -2.11
N VAL A 102 -2.51 2.83 -3.30
CA VAL A 102 -2.51 1.73 -4.27
C VAL A 102 -1.12 1.14 -4.40
N ILE A 103 -1.03 -0.19 -4.34
CA ILE A 103 0.21 -0.95 -4.54
C ILE A 103 -0.01 -1.89 -5.75
N PRO A 104 0.17 -1.39 -6.98
CA PRO A 104 -0.19 -2.11 -8.19
C PRO A 104 0.92 -3.02 -8.73
N SER A 105 1.79 -3.52 -7.86
CA SER A 105 2.96 -4.30 -8.23
C SER A 105 2.65 -5.45 -9.19
N GLU A 106 3.48 -5.59 -10.22
CA GLU A 106 3.42 -6.64 -11.24
C GLU A 106 4.53 -7.68 -11.08
N TRP A 107 5.35 -7.53 -10.06
CA TRP A 107 6.41 -8.43 -9.64
C TRP A 107 6.22 -8.82 -8.18
N TYR A 108 6.82 -9.93 -7.80
CA TYR A 108 6.72 -10.45 -6.44
C TYR A 108 7.32 -9.47 -5.43
N GLU A 109 6.46 -8.93 -4.57
CA GLU A 109 6.86 -8.20 -3.36
C GLU A 109 6.91 -9.20 -2.20
N ASN A 110 7.97 -9.14 -1.40
CA ASN A 110 8.07 -10.01 -0.24
C ASN A 110 7.19 -9.49 0.90
N ASN A 111 7.51 -8.30 1.41
CA ASN A 111 6.78 -7.66 2.51
C ASN A 111 6.92 -6.14 2.35
N PRO A 112 6.14 -5.49 1.46
CA PRO A 112 6.32 -4.09 1.11
C PRO A 112 6.02 -3.16 2.28
N LEU A 113 7.01 -2.40 2.72
CA LEU A 113 6.88 -1.43 3.83
C LEU A 113 5.83 -0.36 3.54
N SER A 114 5.66 0.03 2.28
CA SER A 114 4.65 1.01 1.88
C SER A 114 3.21 0.60 2.21
N VAL A 115 2.90 -0.70 2.26
CA VAL A 115 1.61 -1.20 2.76
C VAL A 115 1.50 -0.96 4.26
N ILE A 116 2.53 -1.37 5.02
CA ILE A 116 2.57 -1.24 6.48
C ILE A 116 2.51 0.24 6.89
N GLU A 117 3.32 1.09 6.24
CA GLU A 117 3.35 2.54 6.47
C GLU A 117 1.99 3.18 6.22
N ALA A 118 1.34 2.85 5.10
CA ALA A 118 0.01 3.38 4.79
C ALA A 118 -1.02 2.98 5.85
N GLN A 119 -1.07 1.71 6.24
CA GLN A 119 -1.99 1.21 7.27
C GLN A 119 -1.73 1.86 8.64
N CYS A 120 -0.47 2.01 9.05
CA CYS A 120 -0.11 2.70 10.29
C CYS A 120 -0.46 4.21 10.26
N LEU A 121 -0.58 4.82 9.08
CA LEU A 121 -1.10 6.18 8.88
C LEU A 121 -2.64 6.23 8.83
N GLY A 122 -3.33 5.12 9.05
CA GLY A 122 -4.78 5.01 8.91
C GLY A 122 -5.25 5.10 7.46
N THR A 123 -4.45 4.66 6.51
CA THR A 123 -4.79 4.71 5.09
C THR A 123 -4.92 3.29 4.54
N PRO A 124 -6.15 2.86 4.17
CA PRO A 124 -6.39 1.56 3.61
C PRO A 124 -5.60 1.34 2.31
N VAL A 125 -5.36 0.09 1.95
CA VAL A 125 -4.53 -0.24 0.79
C VAL A 125 -5.31 -1.04 -0.25
N LEU A 126 -5.30 -0.58 -1.49
CA LEU A 126 -5.69 -1.39 -2.64
C LEU A 126 -4.44 -2.09 -3.20
N GLY A 127 -4.28 -3.37 -2.92
CA GLY A 127 -3.09 -4.15 -3.25
C GLY A 127 -3.30 -5.11 -4.41
N ALA A 128 -2.26 -5.31 -5.23
CA ALA A 128 -2.24 -6.38 -6.23
C ALA A 128 -2.14 -7.75 -5.55
N ARG A 129 -2.90 -8.73 -6.04
CA ARG A 129 -2.87 -10.12 -5.56
C ARG A 129 -1.61 -10.83 -6.09
N ILE A 130 -0.45 -10.46 -5.56
CA ILE A 130 0.85 -11.02 -5.94
C ILE A 130 1.83 -10.98 -4.75
N GLY A 131 2.70 -11.99 -4.66
CA GLY A 131 3.71 -12.07 -3.60
C GLY A 131 3.11 -12.07 -2.21
N GLY A 132 3.74 -11.33 -1.28
CA GLY A 132 3.30 -11.16 0.10
C GLY A 132 2.29 -10.04 0.33
N ILE A 133 1.87 -9.30 -0.70
CA ILE A 133 0.88 -8.21 -0.54
C ILE A 133 -0.44 -8.72 0.07
N PRO A 134 -1.01 -9.86 -0.39
CA PRO A 134 -2.25 -10.38 0.18
C PRO A 134 -2.18 -10.74 1.66
N GLU A 135 -0.99 -11.02 2.18
CA GLU A 135 -0.78 -11.37 3.61
C GLU A 135 -0.90 -10.15 4.54
N LEU A 136 -0.79 -8.93 3.97
CA LEU A 136 -0.84 -7.67 4.70
C LEU A 136 -2.21 -6.98 4.66
N ILE A 137 -3.15 -7.48 3.84
CA ILE A 137 -4.43 -6.81 3.60
C ILE A 137 -5.59 -7.71 4.04
N GLU A 138 -6.34 -7.23 5.02
CA GLU A 138 -7.61 -7.81 5.47
C GLU A 138 -8.73 -7.15 4.67
N GLU A 139 -9.34 -7.91 3.72
CA GLU A 139 -10.33 -7.35 2.78
C GLU A 139 -11.55 -6.79 3.51
N GLY A 140 -11.88 -5.53 3.24
CA GLY A 140 -12.97 -4.79 3.87
C GLY A 140 -12.57 -4.06 5.17
N GLU A 141 -11.47 -4.42 5.81
CA GLU A 141 -10.99 -3.81 7.05
C GLU A 141 -9.77 -2.89 6.80
N SER A 142 -8.69 -3.46 6.26
CA SER A 142 -7.47 -2.70 5.97
C SER A 142 -7.27 -2.36 4.50
N GLY A 143 -8.18 -2.80 3.62
CA GLY A 143 -8.12 -2.53 2.20
C GLY A 143 -8.89 -3.52 1.34
N MET A 144 -8.50 -3.59 0.06
CA MET A 144 -9.03 -4.55 -0.90
C MET A 144 -7.90 -5.08 -1.78
N LEU A 145 -8.15 -6.23 -2.42
CA LEU A 145 -7.23 -6.85 -3.37
C LEU A 145 -7.80 -6.82 -4.79
N PHE A 146 -6.91 -6.67 -5.78
CA PHE A 146 -7.24 -6.82 -7.19
C PHE A 146 -6.26 -7.77 -7.89
N GLU A 147 -6.66 -8.37 -9.00
CA GLU A 147 -5.81 -9.28 -9.76
C GLU A 147 -4.67 -8.53 -10.45
N SER A 148 -3.42 -8.90 -10.12
CA SER A 148 -2.22 -8.27 -10.67
C SER A 148 -2.26 -8.24 -12.21
N LYS A 149 -1.81 -7.14 -12.83
CA LYS A 149 -1.84 -6.88 -14.27
C LYS A 149 -3.24 -6.78 -14.89
N ASN A 150 -4.30 -6.83 -14.10
CA ASN A 150 -5.67 -6.72 -14.57
C ASN A 150 -6.20 -5.29 -14.40
N MET A 151 -6.07 -4.47 -15.45
CA MET A 151 -6.54 -3.09 -15.46
C MET A 151 -8.05 -2.96 -15.22
N VAL A 152 -8.85 -3.91 -15.70
CA VAL A 152 -10.32 -3.87 -15.56
C VAL A 152 -10.71 -4.09 -14.10
N ASP A 153 -10.08 -5.07 -13.44
CA ASP A 153 -10.32 -5.34 -12.03
C ASP A 153 -9.78 -4.20 -11.14
N LEU A 154 -8.59 -3.67 -11.45
CA LEU A 154 -8.03 -2.51 -10.76
C LEU A 154 -9.00 -1.32 -10.80
N LYS A 155 -9.53 -0.99 -11.98
CA LYS A 155 -10.51 0.10 -12.14
C LYS A 155 -11.75 -0.12 -11.27
N LYS A 156 -12.36 -1.32 -11.34
CA LYS A 156 -13.53 -1.69 -10.54
C LYS A 156 -13.25 -1.59 -9.04
N LYS A 157 -12.07 -2.02 -8.61
CA LYS A 157 -11.67 -1.96 -7.20
C LYS A 157 -11.37 -0.53 -6.74
N ILE A 158 -10.82 0.35 -7.58
CA ILE A 158 -10.67 1.78 -7.27
C ILE A 158 -12.06 2.39 -6.99
N GLU A 159 -13.05 2.13 -7.84
CA GLU A 159 -14.43 2.61 -7.64
C GLU A 159 -15.03 2.06 -6.32
N ALA A 160 -14.81 0.79 -6.02
CA ALA A 160 -15.25 0.16 -4.77
C ALA A 160 -14.59 0.79 -3.53
N MET A 161 -13.29 1.09 -3.58
CA MET A 161 -12.57 1.75 -2.49
C MET A 161 -13.12 3.14 -2.16
N PHE A 162 -13.61 3.89 -3.15
CA PHE A 162 -14.23 5.20 -2.92
C PHE A 162 -15.61 5.12 -2.27
N THR A 163 -16.33 4.03 -2.48
CA THR A 163 -17.69 3.83 -1.94
C THR A 163 -17.69 3.10 -0.59
N HIS A 164 -16.62 2.39 -0.27
CA HIS A 164 -16.49 1.69 1.00
C HIS A 164 -16.16 2.63 2.15
N THR A 165 -16.71 2.36 3.33
CA THR A 165 -16.41 3.10 4.56
C THR A 165 -15.40 2.32 5.39
N PHE A 166 -14.24 2.93 5.64
CA PHE A 166 -13.21 2.37 6.51
C PHE A 166 -13.16 3.13 7.84
N ASP A 167 -12.86 2.43 8.92
CA ASP A 167 -12.50 3.05 10.19
C ASP A 167 -10.99 3.35 10.19
N TYR A 168 -10.64 4.56 9.78
CA TYR A 168 -9.26 4.99 9.60
C TYR A 168 -8.46 5.03 10.90
N GLU A 169 -9.11 5.40 12.03
CA GLU A 169 -8.48 5.47 13.33
C GLU A 169 -8.23 4.07 13.88
N ALA A 170 -9.22 3.18 13.83
CA ALA A 170 -9.06 1.79 14.24
C ALA A 170 -8.00 1.07 13.41
N LEU A 171 -7.96 1.32 12.08
CA LEU A 171 -6.92 0.80 11.19
C LEU A 171 -5.53 1.26 11.63
N ALA A 172 -5.34 2.56 11.90
CA ALA A 172 -4.05 3.09 12.34
C ALA A 172 -3.60 2.42 13.63
N LYS A 173 -4.47 2.38 14.64
CA LYS A 173 -4.18 1.83 15.96
C LYS A 173 -3.79 0.35 15.89
N SER A 174 -4.61 -0.47 15.25
CA SER A 174 -4.36 -1.91 15.10
C SER A 174 -3.07 -2.20 14.32
N SER A 175 -2.80 -1.41 13.27
CA SER A 175 -1.58 -1.55 12.47
C SER A 175 -0.33 -1.13 13.25
N GLN A 176 -0.37 -0.02 14.00
CA GLN A 176 0.73 0.42 14.85
C GLN A 176 1.05 -0.61 15.94
N GLU A 177 0.04 -1.20 16.56
CA GLU A 177 0.23 -2.30 17.52
C GLU A 177 0.86 -3.53 16.85
N ARG A 178 0.36 -3.92 15.67
CA ARG A 178 0.79 -5.12 14.93
C ARG A 178 2.23 -5.02 14.41
N TYR A 179 2.62 -3.85 13.91
CA TYR A 179 3.88 -3.62 13.20
C TYR A 179 4.93 -2.84 14.01
N SER A 180 4.74 -2.71 15.32
CA SER A 180 5.74 -2.12 16.22
C SER A 180 6.97 -3.02 16.37
N ALA A 181 8.11 -2.42 16.71
CA ALA A 181 9.34 -3.15 17.02
C ALA A 181 9.15 -4.12 18.19
N ASP A 182 8.37 -3.74 19.21
CA ASP A 182 8.06 -4.59 20.37
C ASP A 182 7.24 -5.82 19.97
N ALA A 183 6.22 -5.65 19.13
CA ALA A 183 5.42 -6.77 18.64
C ALA A 183 6.26 -7.72 17.79
N TYR A 184 7.13 -7.17 16.94
CA TYR A 184 8.08 -7.95 16.14
C TYR A 184 9.02 -8.76 17.04
N TYR A 185 9.64 -8.10 18.03
CA TYR A 185 10.56 -8.75 18.96
C TYR A 185 9.89 -9.89 19.75
N LYS A 186 8.69 -9.67 20.27
CA LYS A 186 7.93 -10.71 20.99
C LYS A 186 7.67 -11.93 20.11
N ARG A 187 7.23 -11.73 18.86
CA ARG A 187 7.00 -12.82 17.89
C ARG A 187 8.30 -13.56 17.54
N LEU A 188 9.39 -12.81 17.32
CA LEU A 188 10.71 -13.39 17.04
C LEU A 188 11.17 -14.26 18.20
N MET A 189 11.04 -13.77 19.45
CA MET A 189 11.42 -14.54 20.64
C MET A 189 10.55 -15.78 20.83
N THR A 190 9.26 -15.73 20.52
CA THR A 190 8.38 -16.91 20.52
C THR A 190 8.89 -17.98 19.54
N ILE A 191 9.34 -17.58 18.34
CA ILE A 191 9.92 -18.52 17.36
C ILE A 191 11.21 -19.16 17.90
N TYR A 192 12.08 -18.38 18.53
CA TYR A 192 13.36 -18.90 19.05
C TYR A 192 13.20 -19.77 20.30
N THR A 193 12.28 -19.43 21.18
CA THR A 193 12.12 -20.12 22.47
C THR A 193 11.08 -21.24 22.44
N GLY A 194 10.23 -21.28 21.39
CA GLY A 194 9.14 -22.26 21.28
C GLY A 194 8.01 -22.03 22.31
N LYS A 195 7.94 -20.85 22.93
CA LYS A 195 6.97 -20.51 24.00
C LYS A 195 6.02 -19.42 23.55
#